data_3b49620c8ae00e229347b69fa31d4014
#
_entry.id   3b49620c8ae00e229347b69fa31d4014
#
_cell.length_a   1.000
_cell.length_b   1.000
_cell.length_c   1.000
_cell.angle_alpha   90.00
_cell.angle_beta   90.00
_cell.angle_gamma   90.00
#
_symmetry.space_group_name_H-M   'P 1'
#
loop_
_entity.id
_entity.type
_entity.pdbx_description
1 polymer ?
#
loop_
_entity_poly.entity_id
_entity_poly.type
_entity_poly.pdbx_seq_one_letter_code
_entity_poly.pdbx_strand_id
1 'polypeptide(L)'
;MRIARLSEGDTAAFAEMRTAFQACNPGYDMQYYQQVSNLPSAAASRLAFVQHGGGTASIPGADRSKVAVGDIICLREAQEVRLDSLLDLLVFTVPDTLPGELPAFIRPDWDPNITDTPGGCATETGAYRRILLTWLGKNGPYLYHGLNAHRVRIMDSFTHYHPEEGGFDEFYLVQMALPEARILTSPRVDLIEAPETVTAEQAKNLLRETPLQVGDLVYLPRGVAHRGLGGVLAQVITVPGFIPGSEIGLDHHLRAVNERLVLPAGEALPYNREASREAVVK
;
A
#
# COMPACT_ATOMS: atom_id res chain seq x y z
N MET A 1 -12.62 -3.25 -0.95
CA MET A 1 -11.62 -3.06 0.12
C MET A 1 -11.84 -4.05 1.26
N ARG A 2 -10.75 -4.55 1.88
CA ARG A 2 -10.76 -5.36 3.11
C ARG A 2 -9.75 -4.77 4.10
N ILE A 3 -10.00 -4.91 5.39
CA ILE A 3 -9.05 -4.50 6.46
C ILE A 3 -8.89 -5.66 7.44
N ALA A 4 -7.64 -5.97 7.79
CA ALA A 4 -7.30 -6.86 8.89
C ALA A 4 -6.51 -6.08 9.94
N ARG A 5 -6.96 -6.15 11.20
CA ARG A 5 -6.31 -5.48 12.34
C ARG A 5 -5.24 -6.38 12.94
N LEU A 6 -4.07 -6.35 12.32
CA LEU A 6 -2.96 -7.25 12.67
C LEU A 6 -2.53 -7.11 14.13
N SER A 7 -2.53 -5.88 14.66
CA SER A 7 -2.17 -5.61 16.07
C SER A 7 -3.18 -6.21 17.08
N GLU A 8 -4.41 -6.48 16.66
CA GLU A 8 -5.47 -7.07 17.48
C GLU A 8 -5.57 -8.60 17.28
N GLY A 9 -4.73 -9.18 16.41
CA GLY A 9 -4.74 -10.61 16.11
C GLY A 9 -5.93 -11.05 15.26
N ASP A 10 -6.44 -10.18 14.38
CA ASP A 10 -7.58 -10.48 13.50
C ASP A 10 -7.20 -11.46 12.38
N THR A 11 -7.03 -12.71 12.78
CA THR A 11 -6.62 -13.81 11.89
C THR A 11 -7.70 -14.17 10.88
N ALA A 12 -8.98 -13.98 11.22
CA ALA A 12 -10.08 -14.30 10.32
C ALA A 12 -10.15 -13.32 9.14
N ALA A 13 -10.14 -12.01 9.40
CA ALA A 13 -10.10 -11.00 8.35
C ALA A 13 -8.83 -11.11 7.51
N PHE A 14 -7.68 -11.42 8.12
CA PHE A 14 -6.44 -11.66 7.37
C PHE A 14 -6.56 -12.88 6.44
N ALA A 15 -7.14 -14.00 6.90
CA ALA A 15 -7.32 -15.20 6.07
C ALA A 15 -8.25 -14.94 4.87
N GLU A 16 -9.36 -14.21 5.08
CA GLU A 16 -10.25 -13.79 4.00
C GLU A 16 -9.55 -12.86 3.00
N MET A 17 -8.74 -11.91 3.50
CA MET A 17 -7.95 -11.00 2.68
C MET A 17 -6.92 -11.77 1.84
N ARG A 18 -6.18 -12.70 2.46
CA ARG A 18 -5.21 -13.57 1.78
C ARG A 18 -5.86 -14.37 0.66
N THR A 19 -7.03 -14.98 0.93
CA THR A 19 -7.78 -15.73 -0.08
C THR A 19 -8.17 -14.86 -1.28
N ALA A 20 -8.69 -13.66 -1.01
CA ALA A 20 -9.06 -12.72 -2.06
C ALA A 20 -7.85 -12.24 -2.87
N PHE A 21 -6.73 -11.96 -2.21
CA PHE A 21 -5.48 -11.56 -2.84
C PHE A 21 -4.92 -12.65 -3.76
N GLN A 22 -4.87 -13.90 -3.30
CA GLN A 22 -4.39 -15.04 -4.09
C GLN A 22 -5.26 -15.29 -5.33
N ALA A 23 -6.57 -15.10 -5.22
CA ALA A 23 -7.48 -15.24 -6.35
C ALA A 23 -7.19 -14.23 -7.48
N CYS A 24 -6.78 -13.01 -7.11
CA CYS A 24 -6.42 -11.96 -8.06
C CYS A 24 -4.97 -12.03 -8.56
N ASN A 25 -4.07 -12.68 -7.80
CA ASN A 25 -2.63 -12.72 -8.08
C ASN A 25 -2.08 -14.15 -7.96
N PRO A 26 -2.32 -15.00 -8.98
CA PRO A 26 -1.82 -16.38 -8.98
C PRO A 26 -0.29 -16.42 -8.82
N GLY A 27 0.20 -17.32 -7.98
CA GLY A 27 1.63 -17.48 -7.70
C GLY A 27 2.13 -16.61 -6.53
N TYR A 28 1.37 -15.59 -6.10
CA TYR A 28 1.67 -14.84 -4.89
C TYR A 28 0.99 -15.44 -3.68
N ASP A 29 1.60 -15.20 -2.52
CA ASP A 29 1.00 -15.50 -1.22
C ASP A 29 1.41 -14.43 -0.20
N MET A 30 0.69 -14.33 0.91
CA MET A 30 1.08 -13.48 2.03
C MET A 30 0.80 -14.17 3.36
N GLN A 31 1.66 -13.93 4.34
CA GLN A 31 1.53 -14.46 5.70
C GLN A 31 1.89 -13.37 6.71
N TYR A 32 1.25 -13.37 7.84
CA TYR A 32 1.59 -12.51 8.95
C TYR A 32 2.13 -13.34 10.11
N TYR A 33 3.34 -12.99 10.55
CA TYR A 33 4.03 -13.64 11.65
C TYR A 33 4.11 -12.67 12.82
N GLN A 34 3.59 -13.07 13.96
CA GLN A 34 3.65 -12.28 15.19
C GLN A 34 4.72 -12.83 16.13
N GLN A 35 5.51 -11.92 16.71
CA GLN A 35 6.50 -12.21 17.75
C GLN A 35 7.41 -13.38 17.39
N VAL A 36 7.96 -13.35 16.17
CA VAL A 36 8.87 -14.41 15.71
C VAL A 36 10.32 -13.98 15.84
N SER A 37 11.18 -14.94 16.13
CA SER A 37 12.65 -14.79 16.17
C SER A 37 13.36 -15.40 14.96
N ASN A 38 12.61 -16.01 14.04
CA ASN A 38 13.15 -16.54 12.79
C ASN A 38 12.05 -16.73 11.75
N LEU A 39 12.44 -16.66 10.48
CA LEU A 39 11.66 -17.21 9.36
C LEU A 39 12.48 -18.37 8.76
N PRO A 40 11.94 -19.59 8.75
CA PRO A 40 12.64 -20.73 8.16
C PRO A 40 12.83 -20.56 6.65
N SER A 41 13.71 -21.33 6.05
CA SER A 41 13.89 -21.37 4.61
C SER A 41 12.61 -21.80 3.88
N ALA A 42 12.43 -21.30 2.67
CA ALA A 42 11.32 -21.68 1.79
C ALA A 42 11.81 -21.87 0.35
N ALA A 43 11.04 -22.59 -0.45
CA ALA A 43 11.36 -22.84 -1.86
C ALA A 43 11.23 -21.60 -2.76
N ALA A 44 10.44 -20.62 -2.34
CA ALA A 44 10.20 -19.39 -3.11
C ALA A 44 10.88 -18.18 -2.45
N SER A 45 11.11 -17.16 -3.25
CA SER A 45 11.57 -15.84 -2.79
C SER A 45 10.51 -15.14 -1.94
N ARG A 46 10.93 -14.39 -0.93
CA ARG A 46 10.02 -13.69 -0.01
C ARG A 46 10.53 -12.29 0.32
N LEU A 47 9.58 -11.38 0.51
CA LEU A 47 9.80 -10.03 1.01
C LEU A 47 9.10 -9.90 2.36
N ALA A 48 9.87 -9.73 3.43
CA ALA A 48 9.34 -9.60 4.79
C ALA A 48 9.39 -8.14 5.24
N PHE A 49 8.23 -7.54 5.47
CA PHE A 49 8.04 -6.16 5.90
C PHE A 49 7.97 -6.12 7.43
N VAL A 50 8.86 -5.37 8.06
CA VAL A 50 8.88 -5.23 9.53
C VAL A 50 7.76 -4.28 9.95
N GLN A 51 6.77 -4.83 10.68
CA GLN A 51 5.61 -4.06 11.14
C GLN A 51 5.72 -3.64 12.61
N HIS A 52 6.33 -4.46 13.45
CA HIS A 52 6.52 -4.14 14.87
C HIS A 52 7.85 -4.70 15.39
N GLY A 53 8.45 -3.98 16.33
CA GLY A 53 9.72 -4.36 16.93
C GLY A 53 10.95 -3.84 16.18
N GLY A 54 12.12 -4.28 16.60
CA GLY A 54 13.41 -3.96 16.00
C GLY A 54 14.51 -4.78 16.64
N GLY A 55 15.61 -4.97 15.92
CA GLY A 55 16.74 -5.76 16.40
C GLY A 55 17.75 -6.00 15.31
N THR A 56 18.48 -7.10 15.38
CA THR A 56 19.44 -7.52 14.35
C THR A 56 18.91 -8.74 13.62
N ALA A 57 18.81 -8.64 12.30
CA ALA A 57 18.50 -9.76 11.42
C ALA A 57 19.80 -10.31 10.78
N SER A 58 19.89 -11.62 10.69
CA SER A 58 21.05 -12.33 10.11
C SER A 58 20.57 -13.40 9.15
N ILE A 59 21.11 -13.39 7.92
CA ILE A 59 20.90 -14.43 6.93
C ILE A 59 22.16 -15.31 6.92
N PRO A 60 22.08 -16.60 7.32
CA PRO A 60 23.24 -17.48 7.41
C PRO A 60 24.02 -17.55 6.09
N GLY A 61 25.34 -17.34 6.18
CA GLY A 61 26.23 -17.35 5.03
C GLY A 61 26.18 -16.11 4.15
N ALA A 62 25.39 -15.10 4.54
CA ALA A 62 25.24 -13.84 3.82
C ALA A 62 25.31 -12.64 4.77
N ASP A 63 24.30 -11.76 4.73
CA ASP A 63 24.31 -10.46 5.36
C ASP A 63 23.78 -10.46 6.80
N ARG A 64 24.17 -9.43 7.55
CA ARG A 64 23.64 -9.07 8.86
C ARG A 64 23.36 -7.57 8.91
N SER A 65 22.20 -7.19 9.42
CA SER A 65 21.82 -5.78 9.57
C SER A 65 20.91 -5.57 10.77
N LYS A 66 20.94 -4.36 11.32
CA LYS A 66 19.84 -3.89 12.17
C LYS A 66 18.60 -3.74 11.30
N VAL A 67 17.45 -4.02 11.89
CA VAL A 67 16.14 -3.80 11.25
C VAL A 67 15.18 -3.16 12.23
N ALA A 68 14.24 -2.38 11.70
CA ALA A 68 13.20 -1.65 12.43
C ALA A 68 11.93 -1.56 11.60
N VAL A 69 10.86 -1.04 12.19
CA VAL A 69 9.58 -0.81 11.49
C VAL A 69 9.80 0.00 10.21
N GLY A 70 9.32 -0.53 9.10
CA GLY A 70 9.47 0.06 7.77
C GLY A 70 10.58 -0.56 6.91
N ASP A 71 11.48 -1.36 7.50
CA ASP A 71 12.51 -2.08 6.76
C ASP A 71 11.92 -3.31 6.04
N ILE A 72 12.57 -3.73 4.95
CA ILE A 72 12.23 -4.94 4.20
C ILE A 72 13.42 -5.90 4.26
N ILE A 73 13.15 -7.17 4.60
CA ILE A 73 14.12 -8.28 4.53
C ILE A 73 13.82 -9.04 3.24
N CYS A 74 14.78 -9.07 2.33
CA CYS A 74 14.70 -9.76 1.04
C CYS A 74 15.30 -11.16 1.17
N LEU A 75 14.46 -12.19 1.16
CA LEU A 75 14.88 -13.59 1.27
C LEU A 75 14.76 -14.29 -0.08
N ARG A 76 15.88 -14.70 -0.62
CA ARG A 76 15.95 -15.56 -1.82
C ARG A 76 15.53 -16.99 -1.49
N GLU A 77 15.32 -17.80 -2.51
CA GLU A 77 15.04 -19.23 -2.36
C GLU A 77 16.04 -19.89 -1.41
N ALA A 78 15.54 -20.81 -0.59
CA ALA A 78 16.29 -21.56 0.43
C ALA A 78 16.95 -20.70 1.52
N GLN A 79 16.78 -19.39 1.56
CA GLN A 79 17.28 -18.55 2.64
C GLN A 79 16.34 -18.55 3.85
N GLU A 80 16.93 -18.55 5.03
CA GLU A 80 16.28 -18.29 6.31
C GLU A 80 16.79 -16.96 6.88
N VAL A 81 16.07 -16.36 7.80
CA VAL A 81 16.55 -15.23 8.60
C VAL A 81 16.38 -15.54 10.08
N ARG A 82 17.40 -15.20 10.87
CA ARG A 82 17.40 -15.26 12.33
C ARG A 82 17.40 -13.84 12.88
N LEU A 83 16.60 -13.63 13.92
CA LEU A 83 16.41 -12.35 14.58
C LEU A 83 16.88 -12.46 16.04
N ASP A 84 17.56 -11.44 16.54
CA ASP A 84 18.00 -11.41 17.96
C ASP A 84 16.90 -10.90 18.92
N SER A 85 15.75 -10.50 18.37
CA SER A 85 14.57 -10.05 19.08
C SER A 85 13.29 -10.56 18.39
N LEU A 86 12.15 -10.41 19.05
CA LEU A 86 10.85 -10.78 18.49
C LEU A 86 10.33 -9.67 17.61
N LEU A 87 9.95 -10.00 16.37
CA LEU A 87 9.38 -9.05 15.40
C LEU A 87 8.02 -9.53 14.90
N ASP A 88 7.19 -8.57 14.50
CA ASP A 88 6.02 -8.86 13.68
C ASP A 88 6.35 -8.55 12.22
N LEU A 89 6.09 -9.52 11.34
CA LEU A 89 6.45 -9.48 9.94
C LEU A 89 5.27 -9.78 9.04
N LEU A 90 4.99 -8.89 8.08
CA LEU A 90 4.14 -9.20 6.93
C LEU A 90 5.04 -9.73 5.82
N VAL A 91 4.83 -10.97 5.40
CA VAL A 91 5.70 -11.66 4.44
C VAL A 91 4.94 -11.95 3.17
N PHE A 92 5.40 -11.40 2.06
CA PHE A 92 4.93 -11.77 0.72
C PHE A 92 5.84 -12.83 0.12
N THR A 93 5.23 -13.91 -0.34
CA THR A 93 5.87 -14.88 -1.24
C THR A 93 5.62 -14.43 -2.67
N VAL A 94 6.66 -14.38 -3.49
CA VAL A 94 6.60 -13.88 -4.86
C VAL A 94 6.96 -15.01 -5.83
N PRO A 95 6.33 -15.05 -7.04
CA PRO A 95 6.59 -16.13 -8.00
C PRO A 95 7.96 -16.05 -8.65
N ASP A 96 8.50 -14.82 -8.80
CA ASP A 96 9.76 -14.59 -9.47
C ASP A 96 10.92 -14.55 -8.48
N THR A 97 12.10 -14.94 -8.96
CA THR A 97 13.34 -14.80 -8.18
C THR A 97 13.68 -13.33 -7.95
N LEU A 98 14.20 -13.01 -6.77
CA LEU A 98 14.68 -11.66 -6.49
C LEU A 98 15.96 -11.38 -7.28
N PRO A 99 16.07 -10.20 -7.94
CA PRO A 99 17.28 -9.79 -8.64
C PRO A 99 18.53 -9.87 -7.75
N GLY A 100 19.65 -10.28 -8.34
CA GLY A 100 20.92 -10.46 -7.61
C GLY A 100 21.44 -9.17 -6.97
N GLU A 101 21.17 -8.04 -7.59
CA GLU A 101 21.56 -6.69 -7.15
C GLU A 101 20.70 -6.13 -6.02
N LEU A 102 19.54 -6.73 -5.72
CA LEU A 102 18.77 -6.29 -4.55
C LEU A 102 19.54 -6.62 -3.26
N PRO A 103 19.69 -5.64 -2.35
CA PRO A 103 20.29 -5.91 -1.05
C PRO A 103 19.38 -6.84 -0.22
N ALA A 104 19.98 -7.59 0.69
CA ALA A 104 19.23 -8.44 1.61
C ALA A 104 18.35 -7.64 2.58
N PHE A 105 18.69 -6.37 2.82
CA PHE A 105 17.97 -5.47 3.70
C PHE A 105 17.77 -4.11 3.03
N ILE A 106 16.52 -3.71 2.82
CA ILE A 106 16.16 -2.39 2.33
C ILE A 106 15.66 -1.57 3.51
N ARG A 107 16.36 -0.48 3.84
CA ARG A 107 16.16 0.27 5.08
C ARG A 107 15.91 1.74 4.78
N PRO A 108 14.64 2.17 4.63
CA PRO A 108 14.29 3.51 4.13
C PRO A 108 14.95 4.66 4.92
N ASP A 109 15.12 4.50 6.23
CA ASP A 109 15.62 5.58 7.09
C ASP A 109 17.16 5.54 7.27
N TRP A 110 17.84 4.55 6.70
CA TRP A 110 19.28 4.31 6.91
C TRP A 110 20.07 4.15 5.62
N ASP A 111 19.42 3.78 4.52
CA ASP A 111 20.07 3.60 3.24
C ASP A 111 20.30 4.95 2.57
N PRO A 112 21.56 5.37 2.33
CA PRO A 112 21.87 6.66 1.72
C PRO A 112 21.38 6.78 0.26
N ASN A 113 21.09 5.66 -0.40
CA ASN A 113 20.55 5.65 -1.76
C ASN A 113 19.04 5.94 -1.79
N ILE A 114 18.33 5.77 -0.67
CA ILE A 114 16.91 6.04 -0.56
C ILE A 114 16.71 7.48 -0.04
N THR A 115 16.18 8.34 -0.88
CA THR A 115 15.93 9.74 -0.55
C THR A 115 14.46 10.08 -0.58
N ASP A 116 14.10 11.22 0.03
CA ASP A 116 12.72 11.71 -0.04
C ASP A 116 12.37 12.06 -1.48
N THR A 117 11.26 11.47 -1.96
CA THR A 117 10.77 11.63 -3.34
C THR A 117 9.33 12.15 -3.28
N PRO A 118 9.11 13.49 -3.31
CA PRO A 118 7.77 14.09 -3.26
C PRO A 118 6.87 13.64 -4.41
N GLY A 119 5.57 13.62 -4.18
CA GLY A 119 4.55 13.30 -5.19
C GLY A 119 3.85 11.95 -4.97
N GLY A 120 3.13 11.46 -5.98
CA GLY A 120 2.30 10.25 -5.87
C GLY A 120 1.16 10.40 -4.86
N CYS A 121 1.01 9.45 -3.95
CA CYS A 121 0.02 9.49 -2.87
C CYS A 121 0.26 10.61 -1.86
N ALA A 122 1.50 11.15 -1.77
CA ALA A 122 1.84 12.33 -1.00
C ALA A 122 1.84 13.54 -1.93
N THR A 123 0.72 14.26 -1.99
CA THR A 123 0.57 15.45 -2.84
C THR A 123 1.21 16.70 -2.23
N GLU A 124 1.48 16.68 -0.93
CA GLU A 124 2.09 17.80 -0.21
C GLU A 124 3.58 17.90 -0.46
N THR A 125 4.06 19.12 -0.73
CA THR A 125 5.49 19.42 -0.80
C THR A 125 6.14 19.18 0.58
N GLY A 126 7.22 18.40 0.61
CA GLY A 126 7.92 18.04 1.83
C GLY A 126 7.29 16.91 2.65
N ALA A 127 6.23 16.27 2.16
CA ALA A 127 5.73 15.05 2.76
C ALA A 127 6.77 13.91 2.65
N TYR A 128 6.95 13.14 3.73
CA TYR A 128 7.81 11.97 3.73
C TYR A 128 7.28 10.93 2.73
N ARG A 129 8.07 10.62 1.73
CA ARG A 129 7.83 9.54 0.78
C ARG A 129 9.15 8.98 0.29
N ARG A 130 9.41 7.70 0.55
CA ARG A 130 10.63 6.99 0.16
C ARG A 130 10.29 5.76 -0.65
N ILE A 131 10.87 5.66 -1.84
CA ILE A 131 10.65 4.55 -2.76
C ILE A 131 11.65 3.45 -2.41
N LEU A 132 11.15 2.25 -2.10
CA LEU A 132 11.91 1.10 -1.63
C LEU A 132 12.15 0.09 -2.75
N LEU A 133 11.09 -0.27 -3.46
CA LEU A 133 11.11 -1.14 -4.62
C LEU A 133 10.28 -0.50 -5.72
N THR A 134 10.79 -0.45 -6.94
CA THR A 134 10.18 0.30 -8.04
C THR A 134 10.31 -0.39 -9.39
N TRP A 135 9.46 0.01 -10.34
CA TRP A 135 9.54 -0.34 -11.75
C TRP A 135 10.58 0.47 -12.53
N LEU A 136 10.81 1.74 -12.11
CA LEU A 136 11.62 2.70 -12.85
C LEU A 136 12.77 3.20 -11.98
N GLY A 137 14.00 2.95 -12.39
CA GLY A 137 15.22 3.36 -11.69
C GLY A 137 15.37 4.87 -11.46
N LYS A 138 14.64 5.69 -12.19
CA LYS A 138 14.58 7.14 -11.94
C LYS A 138 13.78 7.52 -10.67
N ASN A 139 12.95 6.60 -10.16
CA ASN A 139 12.07 6.84 -9.02
C ASN A 139 12.64 6.31 -7.71
N GLY A 140 13.55 5.35 -7.78
CA GLY A 140 14.16 4.73 -6.61
C GLY A 140 15.34 3.82 -6.98
N PRO A 141 16.17 3.43 -6.00
CA PRO A 141 17.42 2.73 -6.28
C PRO A 141 17.23 1.24 -6.64
N TYR A 142 16.14 0.60 -6.17
CA TYR A 142 16.00 -0.85 -6.27
C TYR A 142 14.87 -1.24 -7.20
N LEU A 143 15.21 -1.90 -8.31
CA LEU A 143 14.27 -2.35 -9.33
C LEU A 143 13.76 -3.75 -9.01
N TYR A 144 12.45 -3.89 -8.96
CA TYR A 144 11.79 -5.19 -8.91
C TYR A 144 10.36 -5.06 -9.48
N HIS A 145 10.01 -5.91 -10.44
CA HIS A 145 8.74 -5.80 -11.15
C HIS A 145 7.63 -6.68 -10.56
N GLY A 146 8.00 -7.64 -9.70
CA GLY A 146 7.04 -8.55 -9.08
C GLY A 146 6.25 -7.92 -7.92
N LEU A 147 6.85 -6.92 -7.25
CA LEU A 147 6.22 -6.19 -6.15
C LEU A 147 6.93 -4.85 -6.00
N ASN A 148 6.17 -3.76 -5.91
CA ASN A 148 6.74 -2.48 -5.53
C ASN A 148 6.32 -2.06 -4.13
N ALA A 149 7.15 -1.23 -3.50
CA ALA A 149 6.87 -0.71 -2.18
C ALA A 149 7.43 0.70 -2.02
N HIS A 150 6.67 1.55 -1.37
CA HIS A 150 7.14 2.83 -0.88
C HIS A 150 6.60 3.10 0.53
N ARG A 151 7.35 3.84 1.32
CA ARG A 151 6.93 4.28 2.64
C ARG A 151 6.56 5.74 2.57
N VAL A 152 5.32 6.09 2.95
CA VAL A 152 4.79 7.43 2.68
C VAL A 152 3.88 7.91 3.81
N ARG A 153 3.98 9.22 4.12
CA ARG A 153 3.00 9.93 4.92
C ARG A 153 1.89 10.45 4.00
N ILE A 154 0.69 9.93 4.19
CA ILE A 154 -0.49 10.29 3.43
C ILE A 154 -1.31 11.27 4.28
N MET A 155 -1.27 12.57 3.95
CA MET A 155 -2.08 13.60 4.61
C MET A 155 -3.40 13.80 3.86
N ASP A 156 -3.33 13.90 2.54
CA ASP A 156 -4.45 14.09 1.63
C ASP A 156 -4.06 13.62 0.22
N SER A 157 -4.31 12.35 -0.09
CA SER A 157 -4.06 11.86 -1.44
C SER A 157 -5.19 12.26 -2.40
N PHE A 158 -4.99 12.10 -3.71
CA PHE A 158 -6.09 12.19 -4.66
C PHE A 158 -6.91 10.89 -4.66
N THR A 159 -8.19 10.99 -5.06
CA THR A 159 -9.05 9.82 -5.23
C THR A 159 -8.71 9.16 -6.56
N HIS A 160 -8.37 7.89 -6.53
CA HIS A 160 -8.02 7.12 -7.73
C HIS A 160 -8.38 5.65 -7.58
N TYR A 161 -8.28 4.92 -8.69
CA TYR A 161 -8.36 3.47 -8.72
C TYR A 161 -7.32 2.90 -9.69
N HIS A 162 -7.08 1.60 -9.57
CA HIS A 162 -6.26 0.85 -10.51
C HIS A 162 -7.18 -0.03 -11.36
N PRO A 163 -7.07 -0.01 -12.71
CA PRO A 163 -7.94 -0.79 -13.58
C PRO A 163 -7.87 -2.28 -13.31
N GLU A 164 -8.95 -3.01 -13.56
CA GLU A 164 -8.97 -4.48 -13.46
C GLU A 164 -7.99 -5.11 -14.45
N GLU A 165 -7.95 -4.60 -15.67
CA GLU A 165 -7.00 -4.99 -16.71
C GLU A 165 -5.80 -4.04 -16.72
N GLY A 166 -4.58 -4.58 -16.59
CA GLY A 166 -3.34 -3.81 -16.63
C GLY A 166 -3.05 -2.96 -15.38
N GLY A 167 -3.88 -3.06 -14.35
CA GLY A 167 -3.63 -2.43 -13.05
C GLY A 167 -2.96 -3.38 -12.05
N PHE A 168 -2.93 -2.95 -10.81
CA PHE A 168 -2.33 -3.68 -9.69
C PHE A 168 -3.21 -3.60 -8.44
N ASP A 169 -3.04 -4.56 -7.55
CA ASP A 169 -3.61 -4.53 -6.21
C ASP A 169 -2.71 -3.70 -5.29
N GLU A 170 -3.30 -3.01 -4.32
CA GLU A 170 -2.55 -2.17 -3.40
C GLU A 170 -2.85 -2.54 -1.95
N PHE A 171 -1.81 -2.44 -1.10
CA PHE A 171 -1.93 -2.59 0.34
C PHE A 171 -1.41 -1.36 1.06
N TYR A 172 -2.08 -0.97 2.16
CA TYR A 172 -1.53 -0.06 3.16
C TYR A 172 -1.22 -0.87 4.42
N LEU A 173 0.06 -1.00 4.74
CA LEU A 173 0.51 -1.50 6.04
C LEU A 173 0.75 -0.31 6.95
N VAL A 174 -0.19 -0.02 7.82
CA VAL A 174 -0.22 1.21 8.64
C VAL A 174 0.76 1.11 9.78
N GLN A 175 1.75 2.02 9.81
CA GLN A 175 2.84 2.06 10.79
C GLN A 175 2.69 3.20 11.81
N MET A 176 2.06 4.33 11.40
CA MET A 176 1.65 5.42 12.29
C MET A 176 0.33 5.98 11.78
N ALA A 177 -0.52 6.43 12.69
CA ALA A 177 -1.78 7.06 12.37
C ALA A 177 -2.03 8.24 13.32
N LEU A 178 -2.40 9.39 12.76
CA LEU A 178 -2.94 10.51 13.53
C LEU A 178 -4.40 10.21 13.90
N PRO A 179 -5.00 10.93 14.86
CA PRO A 179 -6.39 10.69 15.27
C PRO A 179 -7.43 10.78 14.13
N GLU A 180 -7.11 11.55 13.09
CA GLU A 180 -7.99 11.79 11.92
C GLU A 180 -7.68 10.84 10.74
N ALA A 181 -6.77 9.89 10.92
CA ALA A 181 -6.34 8.96 9.89
C ALA A 181 -7.52 8.09 9.41
N ARG A 182 -7.77 8.10 8.09
CA ARG A 182 -8.86 7.35 7.48
C ARG A 182 -8.62 7.10 6.01
N ILE A 183 -9.42 6.20 5.46
CA ILE A 183 -9.46 5.94 4.04
C ILE A 183 -10.90 6.05 3.53
N LEU A 184 -11.08 6.72 2.39
CA LEU A 184 -12.32 6.72 1.62
C LEU A 184 -12.23 5.65 0.55
N THR A 185 -13.30 4.91 0.33
CA THR A 185 -13.33 3.87 -0.71
C THR A 185 -14.68 3.76 -1.39
N SER A 186 -14.67 3.33 -2.66
CA SER A 186 -15.87 2.96 -3.40
C SER A 186 -15.61 1.78 -4.33
N PRO A 187 -16.46 0.75 -4.33
CA PRO A 187 -16.45 -0.27 -5.38
C PRO A 187 -17.21 0.18 -6.64
N ARG A 188 -17.79 1.39 -6.63
CA ARG A 188 -18.68 1.90 -7.69
C ARG A 188 -17.96 2.92 -8.56
N VAL A 189 -16.79 2.52 -9.09
CA VAL A 189 -16.04 3.32 -10.06
C VAL A 189 -16.92 3.65 -11.27
N ASP A 190 -17.72 2.69 -11.73
CA ASP A 190 -18.70 2.83 -12.81
C ASP A 190 -19.62 4.04 -12.64
N LEU A 191 -20.15 4.25 -11.44
CA LEU A 191 -21.00 5.41 -11.13
C LEU A 191 -20.21 6.71 -11.01
N ILE A 192 -19.00 6.65 -10.45
CA ILE A 192 -18.17 7.85 -10.30
C ILE A 192 -17.76 8.38 -11.67
N GLU A 193 -17.39 7.51 -12.61
CA GLU A 193 -17.00 7.89 -13.98
C GLU A 193 -18.17 8.37 -14.84
N ALA A 194 -19.42 8.13 -14.42
CA ALA A 194 -20.62 8.60 -15.10
C ALA A 194 -21.41 9.60 -14.20
N PRO A 195 -20.83 10.76 -13.86
CA PRO A 195 -21.39 11.70 -12.88
C PRO A 195 -22.80 12.20 -13.24
N GLU A 196 -23.17 12.21 -14.52
CA GLU A 196 -24.51 12.58 -15.01
C GLU A 196 -25.58 11.57 -14.60
N THR A 197 -25.23 10.33 -14.30
CA THR A 197 -26.18 9.25 -13.94
C THR A 197 -26.43 9.14 -12.43
N VAL A 198 -25.53 9.69 -11.59
CA VAL A 198 -25.61 9.56 -10.13
C VAL A 198 -26.81 10.30 -9.58
N THR A 199 -27.68 9.61 -8.84
CA THR A 199 -28.80 10.25 -8.11
C THR A 199 -28.34 10.78 -6.75
N ALA A 200 -29.11 11.71 -6.14
CA ALA A 200 -28.84 12.22 -4.82
C ALA A 200 -28.81 11.11 -3.75
N GLU A 201 -29.63 10.07 -3.89
CA GLU A 201 -29.65 8.92 -2.98
C GLU A 201 -28.41 8.05 -3.14
N GLN A 202 -27.94 7.84 -4.37
CA GLN A 202 -26.70 7.11 -4.62
C GLN A 202 -25.48 7.87 -4.11
N ALA A 203 -25.45 9.20 -4.25
CA ALA A 203 -24.33 10.02 -3.78
C ALA A 203 -24.08 9.85 -2.28
N LYS A 204 -25.11 9.71 -1.44
CA LYS A 204 -24.97 9.51 0.02
C LYS A 204 -24.15 8.27 0.42
N ASN A 205 -24.15 7.26 -0.44
CA ASN A 205 -23.47 5.97 -0.17
C ASN A 205 -22.37 5.66 -1.19
N LEU A 206 -21.99 6.64 -2.00
CA LEU A 206 -21.01 6.44 -3.07
C LEU A 206 -19.60 6.24 -2.53
N LEU A 207 -19.24 6.93 -1.45
CA LEU A 207 -17.96 6.79 -0.75
C LEU A 207 -18.21 6.29 0.68
N ARG A 208 -17.42 5.31 1.09
CA ARG A 208 -17.37 4.81 2.47
C ARG A 208 -16.12 5.32 3.14
N GLU A 209 -16.27 5.95 4.29
CA GLU A 209 -15.17 6.34 5.17
C GLU A 209 -14.88 5.25 6.19
N THR A 210 -13.61 4.94 6.41
CA THR A 210 -13.14 3.96 7.39
C THR A 210 -11.93 4.53 8.13
N PRO A 211 -12.00 4.67 9.48
CA PRO A 211 -10.85 5.08 10.29
C PRO A 211 -9.72 4.05 10.19
N LEU A 212 -8.48 4.54 10.25
CA LEU A 212 -7.27 3.72 10.23
C LEU A 212 -6.51 3.85 11.54
N GLN A 213 -5.90 2.75 11.98
CA GLN A 213 -5.06 2.70 13.16
C GLN A 213 -3.75 1.94 12.88
N VAL A 214 -2.78 2.10 13.77
CA VAL A 214 -1.50 1.37 13.67
C VAL A 214 -1.75 -0.13 13.73
N GLY A 215 -1.13 -0.87 12.81
CA GLY A 215 -1.32 -2.31 12.69
C GLY A 215 -2.45 -2.73 11.75
N ASP A 216 -3.17 -1.78 11.14
CA ASP A 216 -4.10 -2.12 10.06
C ASP A 216 -3.35 -2.53 8.81
N LEU A 217 -3.78 -3.63 8.20
CA LEU A 217 -3.48 -3.99 6.83
C LEU A 217 -4.72 -3.76 5.99
N VAL A 218 -4.66 -2.78 5.09
CA VAL A 218 -5.74 -2.48 4.14
C VAL A 218 -5.40 -3.12 2.81
N TYR A 219 -6.34 -3.86 2.23
CA TYR A 219 -6.25 -4.42 0.88
C TYR A 219 -7.23 -3.73 -0.06
N LEU A 220 -6.69 -3.16 -1.10
CA LEU A 220 -7.36 -2.41 -2.15
C LEU A 220 -7.19 -3.19 -3.47
N PRO A 221 -8.12 -4.10 -3.80
CA PRO A 221 -8.05 -4.79 -5.09
C PRO A 221 -8.28 -3.80 -6.24
N ARG A 222 -7.82 -4.16 -7.43
CA ARG A 222 -8.14 -3.47 -8.68
C ARG A 222 -9.63 -3.17 -8.78
N GLY A 223 -10.01 -2.07 -9.42
CA GLY A 223 -11.40 -1.64 -9.56
C GLY A 223 -12.00 -0.97 -8.31
N VAL A 224 -11.22 -0.75 -7.24
CA VAL A 224 -11.71 -0.06 -6.04
C VAL A 224 -11.13 1.35 -5.96
N ALA A 225 -12.00 2.35 -6.06
CA ALA A 225 -11.61 3.73 -5.81
C ALA A 225 -11.22 3.94 -4.35
N HIS A 226 -10.14 4.69 -4.12
CA HIS A 226 -9.66 4.95 -2.76
C HIS A 226 -8.94 6.30 -2.64
N ARG A 227 -8.89 6.82 -1.41
CA ARG A 227 -8.18 8.05 -1.02
C ARG A 227 -7.80 7.98 0.45
N GLY A 228 -6.52 8.10 0.77
CA GLY A 228 -6.01 8.20 2.14
C GLY A 228 -6.04 9.64 2.65
N LEU A 229 -6.40 9.84 3.93
CA LEU A 229 -6.60 11.14 4.56
C LEU A 229 -6.12 11.15 6.00
N GLY A 230 -5.83 12.35 6.52
CA GLY A 230 -5.74 12.61 7.94
C GLY A 230 -4.45 12.14 8.63
N GLY A 231 -3.40 11.83 7.88
CA GLY A 231 -2.08 11.54 8.45
C GLY A 231 -1.83 10.08 8.78
N VAL A 232 -1.67 9.27 7.74
CA VAL A 232 -1.22 7.88 7.83
C VAL A 232 0.25 7.81 7.40
N LEU A 233 1.11 7.17 8.17
CA LEU A 233 2.38 6.66 7.66
C LEU A 233 2.20 5.19 7.35
N ALA A 234 2.27 4.84 6.10
CA ALA A 234 2.09 3.47 5.64
C ALA A 234 3.25 3.00 4.76
N GLN A 235 3.51 1.71 4.80
CA GLN A 235 4.12 1.04 3.67
C GLN A 235 3.02 0.72 2.67
N VAL A 236 3.09 1.36 1.51
CA VAL A 236 2.20 1.09 0.39
C VAL A 236 2.88 0.05 -0.48
N ILE A 237 2.22 -1.07 -0.69
CA ILE A 237 2.75 -2.24 -1.40
C ILE A 237 1.84 -2.51 -2.59
N THR A 238 2.39 -2.64 -3.79
CA THR A 238 1.63 -2.92 -5.01
C THR A 238 2.03 -4.25 -5.63
N VAL A 239 1.05 -5.04 -6.07
CA VAL A 239 1.23 -6.38 -6.62
C VAL A 239 0.35 -6.58 -7.86
N PRO A 240 0.91 -7.05 -9.01
CA PRO A 240 2.33 -6.96 -9.33
C PRO A 240 2.84 -5.54 -9.19
N GLY A 241 4.06 -5.22 -9.53
CA GLY A 241 4.59 -3.88 -9.33
C GLY A 241 3.77 -2.76 -10.00
N PHE A 242 3.99 -1.53 -9.58
CA PHE A 242 3.36 -0.32 -10.13
C PHE A 242 3.53 -0.24 -11.65
N ILE A 243 2.44 -0.06 -12.35
CA ILE A 243 2.42 0.10 -13.80
C ILE A 243 2.13 1.57 -14.12
N PRO A 244 3.05 2.32 -14.74
CA PRO A 244 2.81 3.71 -15.12
C PRO A 244 1.56 3.86 -16.00
N GLY A 245 0.71 4.85 -15.70
CA GLY A 245 -0.55 5.07 -16.40
C GLY A 245 -1.73 4.29 -15.83
N SER A 246 -1.57 3.57 -14.74
CA SER A 246 -2.65 2.77 -14.12
C SER A 246 -3.18 3.32 -12.79
N GLU A 247 -2.79 4.53 -12.38
CA GLU A 247 -3.51 5.29 -11.33
C GLU A 247 -4.46 6.28 -12.00
N ILE A 248 -5.75 5.99 -12.03
CA ILE A 248 -6.76 6.80 -12.71
C ILE A 248 -7.51 7.65 -11.69
N GLY A 249 -7.33 8.97 -11.78
CA GLY A 249 -7.91 9.96 -10.87
C GLY A 249 -9.39 10.18 -11.08
N LEU A 250 -10.15 10.25 -10.00
CA LEU A 250 -11.61 10.38 -9.99
C LEU A 250 -12.12 11.69 -9.37
N ASP A 251 -11.24 12.54 -8.83
CA ASP A 251 -11.67 13.74 -8.11
C ASP A 251 -12.45 14.72 -8.98
N HIS A 252 -12.15 14.83 -10.27
CA HIS A 252 -12.89 15.68 -11.20
C HIS A 252 -14.33 15.18 -11.45
N HIS A 253 -14.54 13.87 -11.42
CA HIS A 253 -15.88 13.27 -11.50
C HIS A 253 -16.67 13.50 -10.20
N LEU A 254 -16.04 13.30 -9.02
CA LEU A 254 -16.69 13.57 -7.74
C LEU A 254 -17.10 15.04 -7.60
N ARG A 255 -16.26 15.96 -8.07
CA ARG A 255 -16.61 17.37 -8.17
C ARG A 255 -17.82 17.58 -9.09
N ALA A 256 -17.85 16.98 -10.27
CA ALA A 256 -18.96 17.10 -11.22
C ALA A 256 -20.28 16.58 -10.64
N VAL A 257 -20.27 15.49 -9.86
CA VAL A 257 -21.46 15.02 -9.12
C VAL A 257 -21.97 16.09 -8.17
N ASN A 258 -21.09 16.69 -7.35
CA ASN A 258 -21.47 17.73 -6.40
C ASN A 258 -22.07 18.98 -7.08
N GLU A 259 -21.44 19.44 -8.17
CA GLU A 259 -21.89 20.61 -8.93
C GLU A 259 -23.26 20.35 -9.58
N ARG A 260 -23.47 19.17 -10.15
CA ARG A 260 -24.74 18.81 -10.80
C ARG A 260 -25.90 18.64 -9.81
N LEU A 261 -25.63 17.97 -8.68
CA LEU A 261 -26.68 17.70 -7.67
C LEU A 261 -26.91 18.86 -6.71
N VAL A 262 -26.04 19.88 -6.73
CA VAL A 262 -26.07 21.03 -5.80
C VAL A 262 -26.17 20.55 -4.35
N LEU A 263 -25.31 19.59 -3.98
CA LEU A 263 -25.35 18.97 -2.66
C LEU A 263 -24.99 19.99 -1.57
N PRO A 264 -25.72 20.00 -0.42
CA PRO A 264 -25.35 20.80 0.73
C PRO A 264 -23.93 20.47 1.21
N ALA A 265 -23.23 21.43 1.83
CA ALA A 265 -21.84 21.25 2.25
C ALA A 265 -21.60 20.01 3.14
N GLY A 266 -22.58 19.60 3.97
CA GLY A 266 -22.49 18.40 4.81
C GLY A 266 -22.82 17.09 4.08
N GLU A 267 -23.33 17.14 2.86
CA GLU A 267 -23.66 15.96 2.02
C GLU A 267 -22.80 15.88 0.76
N ALA A 268 -21.94 16.89 0.53
CA ALA A 268 -21.06 16.92 -0.62
C ALA A 268 -20.02 15.80 -0.54
N LEU A 269 -19.80 15.12 -1.67
CA LEU A 269 -18.76 14.10 -1.79
C LEU A 269 -17.39 14.74 -1.59
N PRO A 270 -16.55 14.19 -0.72
CA PRO A 270 -15.19 14.67 -0.54
C PRO A 270 -14.32 14.37 -1.76
N TYR A 271 -13.56 15.35 -2.22
CA TYR A 271 -12.58 15.21 -3.31
C TYR A 271 -11.34 16.07 -3.06
N ASN A 272 -10.22 15.73 -3.68
CA ASN A 272 -9.00 16.54 -3.66
C ASN A 272 -9.17 17.70 -4.67
N ARG A 273 -9.09 18.95 -4.17
CA ARG A 273 -9.35 20.14 -4.98
C ARG A 273 -8.35 20.31 -6.12
N GLU A 274 -7.06 20.05 -5.86
CA GLU A 274 -6.02 20.20 -6.87
C GLU A 274 -6.18 19.14 -7.97
N ALA A 275 -6.34 17.88 -7.58
CA ALA A 275 -6.52 16.76 -8.50
C ALA A 275 -7.89 16.80 -9.24
N SER A 276 -8.84 17.61 -8.78
CA SER A 276 -10.14 17.77 -9.45
C SER A 276 -10.16 18.80 -10.59
N ARG A 277 -9.05 19.52 -10.83
CA ARG A 277 -8.98 20.55 -11.88
C ARG A 277 -8.98 19.98 -13.28
N GLU A 278 -8.38 18.82 -13.43
CA GLU A 278 -8.26 18.09 -14.70
C GLU A 278 -8.25 16.58 -14.46
N ALA A 279 -8.41 15.80 -15.52
CA ALA A 279 -8.25 14.34 -15.45
C ALA A 279 -6.78 14.00 -15.12
N VAL A 280 -6.56 13.19 -14.08
CA VAL A 280 -5.24 12.76 -13.62
C VAL A 280 -5.04 11.30 -13.98
N VAL A 281 -3.93 10.98 -14.65
CA VAL A 281 -3.45 9.61 -14.88
C VAL A 281 -1.96 9.55 -14.56
N LYS A 282 -1.56 8.64 -13.68
CA LYS A 282 -0.17 8.48 -13.24
C LYS A 282 0.35 7.06 -13.43
#